data_b68f10fd78f6dc6eaeeb76e40c2e10a6
#
_entry.id   b68f10fd78f6dc6eaeeb76e40c2e10a6
#
_cell.length_a   1.000
_cell.length_b   1.000
_cell.length_c   1.000
_cell.angle_alpha   90.00
_cell.angle_beta   90.00
_cell.angle_gamma   90.00
#
_symmetry.space_group_name_H-M   'P 1'
#
loop_
_entity.id
_entity.type
_entity.pdbx_description
1 polymer ?
#
loop_
_entity_poly.entity_id
_entity_poly.type
_entity_poly.pdbx_seq_one_letter_code
_entity_poly.pdbx_strand_id
1 'polypeptide(L)'
;PLTILRLGSGYERAVLEIGFYVPGEIQFLCDIAQPQIGVVTNVGTVHAERAGSQEAIARGKSELIQALPSDGVAILNFDDPWVRKMEEKSKARVFFYGLSPEADLWADEIEGLGLDGIRFRLHYKGETLHSHVPMIGRHSVHTALRAASVGLNDGLAWPEIFEGLSHGHAQLRLVAVRSGNGALILDDTYNASPESMLAALNLLDEMDGRKIAVLGDMLELGQYEKQGHEIVGMRAAQVAKVLLILGPRGHMIAEAAQRAGMKPAQILEFEKPELVVDWLNTNLTSNDTVLIKGSHGLRMDRITAALEVSS
;
A
#
# COMPACT_ATOMS: atom_id res chain seq x y z
N PRO A 1 -15.53 9.87 13.82
CA PRO A 1 -16.04 10.62 14.98
C PRO A 1 -16.04 9.80 16.27
N LEU A 2 -16.55 8.54 16.25
CA LEU A 2 -16.64 7.71 17.47
C LEU A 2 -15.27 7.40 18.11
N THR A 3 -14.21 7.33 17.34
CA THR A 3 -12.85 7.10 17.83
C THR A 3 -12.40 8.19 18.79
N ILE A 4 -12.76 9.45 18.53
CA ILE A 4 -12.41 10.60 19.37
C ILE A 4 -13.04 10.48 20.77
N LEU A 5 -14.21 9.87 20.89
CA LEU A 5 -14.87 9.66 22.18
C LEU A 5 -14.10 8.70 23.12
N ARG A 6 -13.11 7.98 22.60
CA ARG A 6 -12.23 7.11 23.40
C ARG A 6 -11.00 7.85 23.93
N LEU A 7 -10.77 9.09 23.49
CA LEU A 7 -9.64 9.88 23.96
C LEU A 7 -9.93 10.40 25.36
N GLY A 8 -9.01 10.18 26.28
CA GLY A 8 -9.06 10.66 27.67
C GLY A 8 -7.82 11.50 27.99
N SER A 9 -7.77 12.05 29.19
CA SER A 9 -6.68 12.91 29.65
C SER A 9 -5.28 12.24 29.73
N GLY A 10 -5.19 10.93 29.52
CA GLY A 10 -3.93 10.19 29.49
C GLY A 10 -3.25 10.15 28.11
N TYR A 11 -3.88 10.70 27.08
CA TYR A 11 -3.30 10.72 25.72
C TYR A 11 -2.72 12.10 25.42
N GLU A 12 -1.46 12.13 24.99
CA GLU A 12 -0.80 13.37 24.54
C GLU A 12 -0.96 13.59 23.04
N ARG A 13 -1.12 12.52 22.27
CA ARG A 13 -1.23 12.52 20.80
C ARG A 13 -2.31 11.54 20.35
N ALA A 14 -2.97 11.89 19.25
CA ALA A 14 -3.89 11.02 18.53
C ALA A 14 -3.55 11.00 17.06
N VAL A 15 -3.38 9.80 16.49
CA VAL A 15 -3.22 9.59 15.05
C VAL A 15 -4.54 9.05 14.51
N LEU A 16 -5.19 9.82 13.64
CA LEU A 16 -6.52 9.51 13.11
C LEU A 16 -6.43 9.25 11.60
N GLU A 17 -6.85 8.07 11.16
CA GLU A 17 -7.07 7.81 9.75
C GLU A 17 -8.40 8.42 9.32
N ILE A 18 -8.36 9.24 8.26
CA ILE A 18 -9.53 9.90 7.69
C ILE A 18 -9.84 9.24 6.35
N GLY A 19 -11.02 8.59 6.27
CA GLY A 19 -11.53 8.00 5.04
C GLY A 19 -11.99 9.05 4.03
N PHE A 20 -12.03 8.67 2.75
CA PHE A 20 -12.50 9.51 1.65
C PHE A 20 -13.34 8.67 0.68
N TYR A 21 -14.54 9.13 0.39
CA TYR A 21 -15.37 8.62 -0.71
C TYR A 21 -15.78 9.73 -1.67
N VAL A 22 -16.15 10.89 -1.14
CA VAL A 22 -16.58 12.06 -1.94
C VAL A 22 -16.03 13.36 -1.34
N PRO A 23 -15.81 14.41 -2.16
CA PRO A 23 -15.44 15.74 -1.66
C PRO A 23 -16.42 16.27 -0.59
N GLY A 24 -15.89 16.96 0.43
CA GLY A 24 -16.62 17.51 1.59
C GLY A 24 -16.54 16.63 2.84
N GLU A 25 -16.26 15.33 2.72
CA GLU A 25 -16.20 14.43 3.89
C GLU A 25 -14.96 14.70 4.75
N ILE A 26 -13.81 14.95 4.14
CA ILE A 26 -12.57 15.22 4.88
C ILE A 26 -12.69 16.54 5.61
N GLN A 27 -13.25 17.59 4.98
CA GLN A 27 -13.52 18.86 5.67
C GLN A 27 -14.39 18.66 6.91
N PHE A 28 -15.51 17.95 6.79
CA PHE A 28 -16.38 17.64 7.91
C PHE A 28 -15.67 16.91 9.04
N LEU A 29 -14.80 15.94 8.73
CA LEU A 29 -14.01 15.21 9.72
C LEU A 29 -12.92 16.09 10.35
N CYS A 30 -12.32 17.02 9.59
CA CYS A 30 -11.37 17.99 10.11
C CYS A 30 -12.02 19.01 11.07
N ASP A 31 -13.25 19.42 10.81
CA ASP A 31 -14.00 20.31 11.71
C ASP A 31 -14.21 19.68 13.09
N ILE A 32 -14.30 18.34 13.15
CA ILE A 32 -14.40 17.58 14.41
C ILE A 32 -13.04 17.32 15.03
N ALA A 33 -12.06 16.87 14.24
CA ALA A 33 -10.75 16.40 14.72
C ALA A 33 -9.76 17.53 14.99
N GLN A 34 -9.90 18.67 14.30
CA GLN A 34 -9.02 19.85 14.38
C GLN A 34 -7.54 19.50 14.31
N PRO A 35 -7.07 18.85 13.22
CA PRO A 35 -5.71 18.37 13.12
C PRO A 35 -4.69 19.52 13.11
N GLN A 36 -3.58 19.32 13.82
CA GLN A 36 -2.39 20.21 13.77
C GLN A 36 -1.38 19.74 12.72
N ILE A 37 -1.30 18.42 12.49
CA ILE A 37 -0.47 17.81 11.47
C ILE A 37 -1.38 17.04 10.52
N GLY A 38 -1.28 17.36 9.23
CA GLY A 38 -2.01 16.67 8.17
C GLY A 38 -1.05 15.90 7.26
N VAL A 39 -1.32 14.62 7.02
CA VAL A 39 -0.48 13.78 6.16
C VAL A 39 -1.30 13.31 4.96
N VAL A 40 -0.85 13.64 3.74
CA VAL A 40 -1.43 13.11 2.51
C VAL A 40 -0.43 12.18 1.84
N THR A 41 -0.85 10.92 1.65
CA THR A 41 0.05 9.85 1.20
C THR A 41 0.18 9.76 -0.31
N ASN A 42 -0.94 9.68 -1.00
CA ASN A 42 -1.03 9.57 -2.46
C ASN A 42 -2.43 9.94 -2.95
N VAL A 43 -2.53 10.18 -4.26
CA VAL A 43 -3.81 10.29 -4.99
C VAL A 43 -3.83 9.21 -6.05
N GLY A 44 -4.30 8.02 -5.66
CA GLY A 44 -4.52 6.90 -6.58
C GLY A 44 -5.84 6.99 -7.34
N THR A 45 -6.19 5.93 -8.04
CA THR A 45 -7.43 5.80 -8.82
C THR A 45 -8.56 5.08 -8.06
N VAL A 46 -8.29 4.57 -6.87
CA VAL A 46 -9.31 3.97 -5.99
C VAL A 46 -10.35 5.01 -5.61
N HIS A 47 -11.60 4.63 -5.58
CA HIS A 47 -12.77 5.50 -5.37
C HIS A 47 -13.08 6.45 -6.55
N ALA A 48 -12.39 6.33 -7.70
CA ALA A 48 -12.69 7.14 -8.87
C ALA A 48 -14.13 6.92 -9.38
N GLU A 49 -14.68 5.73 -9.20
CA GLU A 49 -16.08 5.43 -9.52
C GLU A 49 -17.06 6.36 -8.78
N ARG A 50 -16.78 6.68 -7.50
CA ARG A 50 -17.64 7.53 -6.67
C ARG A 50 -17.28 9.01 -6.77
N ALA A 51 -16.00 9.31 -6.76
CA ALA A 51 -15.50 10.69 -6.83
C ALA A 51 -15.59 11.28 -8.24
N GLY A 52 -15.70 10.44 -9.27
CA GLY A 52 -15.82 10.82 -10.68
C GLY A 52 -14.48 10.93 -11.42
N SER A 53 -13.43 11.43 -10.78
CA SER A 53 -12.09 11.54 -11.40
C SER A 53 -10.98 11.61 -10.36
N GLN A 54 -9.74 11.44 -10.81
CA GLN A 54 -8.55 11.58 -9.96
C GLN A 54 -8.38 13.03 -9.46
N GLU A 55 -8.75 14.03 -10.28
CA GLU A 55 -8.80 15.43 -9.86
C GLU A 55 -9.79 15.66 -8.71
N ALA A 56 -10.94 15.00 -8.75
CA ALA A 56 -11.94 15.09 -7.67
C ALA A 56 -11.41 14.44 -6.39
N ILE A 57 -10.70 13.30 -6.49
CA ILE A 57 -10.01 12.68 -5.36
C ILE A 57 -8.95 13.64 -4.79
N ALA A 58 -8.13 14.26 -5.64
CA ALA A 58 -7.12 15.23 -5.23
C ALA A 58 -7.74 16.43 -4.53
N ARG A 59 -8.85 16.97 -5.06
CA ARG A 59 -9.59 18.07 -4.40
C ARG A 59 -10.07 17.67 -3.02
N GLY A 60 -10.72 16.50 -2.89
CA GLY A 60 -11.21 16.02 -1.60
C GLY A 60 -10.09 15.80 -0.59
N LYS A 61 -9.01 15.13 -0.99
CA LYS A 61 -7.85 14.92 -0.10
C LYS A 61 -7.18 16.24 0.31
N SER A 62 -7.22 17.26 -0.56
CA SER A 62 -6.66 18.58 -0.24
C SER A 62 -7.45 19.34 0.84
N GLU A 63 -8.68 18.94 1.16
CA GLU A 63 -9.47 19.52 2.26
C GLU A 63 -8.74 19.41 3.59
N LEU A 64 -8.02 18.30 3.84
CA LEU A 64 -7.17 18.14 5.02
C LEU A 64 -6.15 19.27 5.12
N ILE A 65 -5.46 19.56 4.01
CA ILE A 65 -4.40 20.57 3.99
C ILE A 65 -4.95 21.98 4.17
N GLN A 66 -6.12 22.25 3.59
CA GLN A 66 -6.81 23.56 3.72
C GLN A 66 -7.36 23.79 5.14
N ALA A 67 -7.70 22.70 5.86
CA ALA A 67 -8.22 22.75 7.21
C ALA A 67 -7.14 22.98 8.28
N LEU A 68 -5.85 22.79 7.95
CA LEU A 68 -4.77 22.98 8.91
C LEU A 68 -4.64 24.45 9.33
N PRO A 69 -4.36 24.72 10.61
CA PRO A 69 -4.07 26.08 11.08
C PRO A 69 -2.71 26.56 10.55
N SER A 70 -2.48 27.88 10.58
CA SER A 70 -1.24 28.48 10.05
C SER A 70 0.02 28.08 10.82
N ASP A 71 -0.10 27.66 12.05
CA ASP A 71 0.97 27.13 12.90
C ASP A 71 1.08 25.59 12.83
N GLY A 72 0.25 24.95 12.00
CA GLY A 72 0.26 23.51 11.73
C GLY A 72 1.33 23.08 10.74
N VAL A 73 1.30 21.78 10.39
CA VAL A 73 2.24 21.19 9.42
C VAL A 73 1.49 20.30 8.42
N ALA A 74 1.72 20.55 7.13
CA ALA A 74 1.27 19.72 6.03
C ALA A 74 2.43 18.80 5.58
N ILE A 75 2.32 17.50 5.83
CA ILE A 75 3.31 16.50 5.41
C ILE A 75 2.84 15.87 4.10
N LEU A 76 3.59 16.10 3.03
CA LEU A 76 3.20 15.78 1.66
C LEU A 76 4.20 14.85 0.99
N ASN A 77 3.68 13.86 0.24
CA ASN A 77 4.51 13.00 -0.60
C ASN A 77 4.96 13.76 -1.85
N PHE A 78 6.26 14.02 -1.96
CA PHE A 78 6.85 14.74 -3.09
C PHE A 78 6.77 13.96 -4.41
N ASP A 79 6.80 12.63 -4.34
CA ASP A 79 6.83 11.75 -5.52
C ASP A 79 5.45 11.63 -6.20
N ASP A 80 4.38 12.02 -5.50
CA ASP A 80 3.04 12.05 -6.07
C ASP A 80 2.72 13.46 -6.60
N PRO A 81 2.58 13.64 -7.93
CA PRO A 81 2.35 14.95 -8.54
C PRO A 81 1.07 15.66 -8.06
N TRP A 82 0.03 14.91 -7.68
CA TRP A 82 -1.21 15.46 -7.16
C TRP A 82 -1.05 15.95 -5.73
N VAL A 83 -0.33 15.17 -4.91
CA VAL A 83 -0.06 15.53 -3.51
C VAL A 83 0.88 16.72 -3.45
N ARG A 84 1.95 16.73 -4.26
CA ARG A 84 2.89 17.84 -4.30
C ARG A 84 2.23 19.19 -4.60
N LYS A 85 1.27 19.23 -5.54
CA LYS A 85 0.49 20.43 -5.86
C LYS A 85 -0.38 20.95 -4.72
N MET A 86 -0.61 20.15 -3.65
CA MET A 86 -1.43 20.59 -2.52
C MET A 86 -0.71 21.64 -1.66
N GLU A 87 0.61 21.82 -1.82
CA GLU A 87 1.38 22.92 -1.22
C GLU A 87 0.73 24.28 -1.48
N GLU A 88 0.25 24.52 -2.71
CA GLU A 88 -0.39 25.78 -3.12
C GLU A 88 -1.67 26.11 -2.32
N LYS A 89 -2.25 25.13 -1.65
CA LYS A 89 -3.49 25.25 -0.87
C LYS A 89 -3.24 25.33 0.63
N SER A 90 -1.99 25.16 1.07
CA SER A 90 -1.63 25.12 2.48
C SER A 90 -1.45 26.53 3.05
N LYS A 91 -2.04 26.77 4.23
CA LYS A 91 -1.71 27.90 5.10
C LYS A 91 -0.65 27.50 6.14
N ALA A 92 -0.54 26.19 6.40
CA ALA A 92 0.42 25.60 7.30
C ALA A 92 1.78 25.45 6.63
N ARG A 93 2.81 25.23 7.43
CA ARG A 93 4.14 24.92 6.92
C ARG A 93 4.11 23.58 6.18
N VAL A 94 4.63 23.55 4.96
CA VAL A 94 4.75 22.31 4.20
C VAL A 94 6.07 21.61 4.53
N PHE A 95 6.02 20.31 4.64
CA PHE A 95 7.15 19.42 4.80
C PHE A 95 7.00 18.26 3.80
N PHE A 96 7.95 18.16 2.87
CA PHE A 96 7.95 17.11 1.87
C PHE A 96 8.76 15.90 2.28
N TYR A 97 8.24 14.70 2.00
CA TYR A 97 9.01 13.46 2.03
C TYR A 97 8.92 12.73 0.70
N GLY A 98 9.95 11.97 0.33
CA GLY A 98 9.96 11.21 -0.92
C GLY A 98 11.31 10.59 -1.25
N LEU A 99 11.50 10.23 -2.52
CA LEU A 99 12.75 9.68 -3.04
C LEU A 99 13.59 10.74 -3.81
N SER A 100 13.01 11.91 -4.03
CA SER A 100 13.71 13.02 -4.66
C SER A 100 14.54 13.79 -3.65
N PRO A 101 15.79 14.19 -3.98
CA PRO A 101 16.61 15.07 -3.15
C PRO A 101 16.03 16.50 -3.00
N GLU A 102 14.96 16.82 -3.70
CA GLU A 102 14.22 18.06 -3.54
C GLU A 102 13.25 18.05 -2.36
N ALA A 103 12.96 16.86 -1.77
CA ALA A 103 12.15 16.75 -0.57
C ALA A 103 12.96 17.10 0.69
N ASP A 104 12.27 17.55 1.76
CA ASP A 104 12.91 17.86 3.04
C ASP A 104 13.51 16.63 3.71
N LEU A 105 12.81 15.49 3.59
CA LEU A 105 13.25 14.17 4.04
C LEU A 105 13.15 13.20 2.87
N TRP A 106 14.28 12.62 2.46
CA TRP A 106 14.30 11.72 1.33
C TRP A 106 15.19 10.50 1.53
N ALA A 107 15.00 9.47 0.71
CA ALA A 107 15.77 8.24 0.77
C ALA A 107 16.26 7.79 -0.61
N ASP A 108 17.44 7.15 -0.60
CA ASP A 108 18.01 6.45 -1.75
C ASP A 108 18.61 5.10 -1.33
N GLU A 109 19.28 4.42 -2.26
CA GLU A 109 19.90 3.10 -2.06
C GLU A 109 18.97 2.10 -1.35
N ILE A 110 17.71 2.06 -1.77
CA ILE A 110 16.69 1.20 -1.18
C ILE A 110 16.92 -0.24 -1.61
N GLU A 111 17.15 -1.12 -0.63
CA GLU A 111 17.35 -2.55 -0.82
C GLU A 111 16.24 -3.32 -0.10
N GLY A 112 15.55 -4.22 -0.83
CA GLY A 112 14.62 -5.19 -0.25
C GLY A 112 15.41 -6.37 0.33
N LEU A 113 15.11 -6.75 1.56
CA LEU A 113 15.72 -7.89 2.26
C LEU A 113 14.69 -9.02 2.44
N GLY A 114 13.73 -9.12 1.54
CA GLY A 114 12.65 -10.10 1.64
C GLY A 114 11.81 -9.89 2.89
N LEU A 115 11.69 -10.93 3.72
CA LEU A 115 10.91 -10.88 4.97
C LEU A 115 11.64 -10.12 6.11
N ASP A 116 12.94 -9.88 5.97
CA ASP A 116 13.73 -9.14 6.96
C ASP A 116 13.54 -7.62 6.85
N GLY A 117 12.72 -7.16 5.88
CA GLY A 117 12.36 -5.76 5.71
C GLY A 117 13.13 -5.05 4.61
N ILE A 118 13.48 -3.78 4.83
CA ILE A 118 14.20 -2.94 3.88
C ILE A 118 15.37 -2.21 4.54
N ARG A 119 16.42 -2.00 3.76
CA ARG A 119 17.55 -1.12 4.09
C ARG A 119 17.56 0.05 3.12
N PHE A 120 17.91 1.25 3.60
CA PHE A 120 18.00 2.45 2.77
C PHE A 120 18.88 3.52 3.44
N ARG A 121 19.34 4.47 2.65
CA ARG A 121 19.92 5.71 3.17
C ARG A 121 18.84 6.78 3.27
N LEU A 122 18.80 7.45 4.40
CA LEU A 122 17.87 8.53 4.69
C LEU A 122 18.66 9.84 4.78
N HIS A 123 18.15 10.88 4.16
CA HIS A 123 18.78 12.20 4.08
C HIS A 123 17.87 13.28 4.67
N TYR A 124 18.40 14.06 5.60
CA TYR A 124 17.70 15.16 6.24
C TYR A 124 18.68 16.28 6.64
N LYS A 125 18.43 17.51 6.20
CA LYS A 125 19.25 18.72 6.54
C LYS A 125 20.76 18.51 6.35
N GLY A 126 21.16 17.81 5.31
CA GLY A 126 22.57 17.53 5.01
C GLY A 126 23.16 16.35 5.76
N GLU A 127 22.45 15.73 6.67
CA GLU A 127 22.84 14.49 7.33
C GLU A 127 22.41 13.27 6.51
N THR A 128 23.19 12.19 6.57
CA THR A 128 22.87 10.90 5.94
C THR A 128 22.90 9.81 7.01
N LEU A 129 21.80 9.08 7.12
CA LEU A 129 21.63 8.00 8.09
C LEU A 129 21.36 6.69 7.36
N HIS A 130 22.07 5.63 7.74
CA HIS A 130 21.81 4.28 7.25
C HIS A 130 20.73 3.64 8.12
N SER A 131 19.65 3.19 7.49
CA SER A 131 18.46 2.71 8.17
C SER A 131 18.13 1.29 7.74
N HIS A 132 17.71 0.48 8.70
CA HIS A 132 17.09 -0.83 8.49
C HIS A 132 15.77 -0.85 9.26
N VAL A 133 14.67 -1.17 8.58
CA VAL A 133 13.35 -1.27 9.19
C VAL A 133 12.69 -2.59 8.79
N PRO A 134 12.00 -3.28 9.73
CA PRO A 134 11.37 -4.58 9.47
C PRO A 134 10.03 -4.41 8.73
N MET A 135 10.03 -3.64 7.64
CA MET A 135 8.87 -3.41 6.79
C MET A 135 9.08 -4.08 5.45
N ILE A 136 8.19 -4.99 5.06
CA ILE A 136 8.33 -5.83 3.88
C ILE A 136 8.09 -5.02 2.59
N GLY A 137 8.98 -5.20 1.61
CA GLY A 137 8.92 -4.63 0.26
C GLY A 137 9.44 -3.19 0.17
N ARG A 138 10.17 -2.90 -0.91
CA ARG A 138 10.84 -1.60 -1.15
C ARG A 138 9.90 -0.39 -1.06
N HIS A 139 8.62 -0.57 -1.42
CA HIS A 139 7.61 0.51 -1.32
C HIS A 139 7.35 0.97 0.12
N SER A 140 7.69 0.15 1.13
CA SER A 140 7.55 0.50 2.54
C SER A 140 8.48 1.64 2.98
N VAL A 141 9.48 2.00 2.16
CA VAL A 141 10.31 3.19 2.41
C VAL A 141 9.46 4.45 2.54
N HIS A 142 8.42 4.63 1.72
CA HIS A 142 7.51 5.78 1.85
C HIS A 142 6.74 5.75 3.18
N THR A 143 6.43 4.57 3.72
CA THR A 143 5.79 4.44 5.04
C THR A 143 6.76 4.85 6.15
N ALA A 144 8.03 4.41 6.06
CA ALA A 144 9.07 4.81 7.01
C ALA A 144 9.35 6.32 6.96
N LEU A 145 9.51 6.89 5.75
CA LEU A 145 9.73 8.33 5.57
C LEU A 145 8.57 9.16 6.11
N ARG A 146 7.34 8.77 5.82
CA ARG A 146 6.13 9.43 6.32
C ARG A 146 6.05 9.42 7.84
N ALA A 147 6.29 8.27 8.47
CA ALA A 147 6.31 8.15 9.92
C ALA A 147 7.43 9.00 10.55
N ALA A 148 8.64 8.94 9.97
CA ALA A 148 9.76 9.77 10.39
C ALA A 148 9.46 11.27 10.23
N SER A 149 8.79 11.68 9.15
CA SER A 149 8.38 13.06 8.93
C SER A 149 7.44 13.56 10.04
N VAL A 150 6.48 12.72 10.47
CA VAL A 150 5.59 13.06 11.60
C VAL A 150 6.42 13.21 12.88
N GLY A 151 7.28 12.23 13.20
CA GLY A 151 8.11 12.25 14.40
C GLY A 151 9.00 13.49 14.47
N LEU A 152 9.70 13.83 13.38
CA LEU A 152 10.56 15.04 13.28
C LEU A 152 9.77 16.33 13.51
N ASN A 153 8.55 16.41 12.97
CA ASN A 153 7.71 17.61 13.09
C ASN A 153 6.97 17.68 14.43
N ASP A 154 6.85 16.57 15.16
CA ASP A 154 6.39 16.53 16.55
C ASP A 154 7.54 16.66 17.57
N GLY A 155 8.80 16.79 17.10
CA GLY A 155 9.96 17.07 17.94
C GLY A 155 10.73 15.86 18.44
N LEU A 156 10.48 14.65 17.90
CA LEU A 156 11.23 13.45 18.26
C LEU A 156 12.65 13.48 17.69
N ALA A 157 13.58 12.93 18.46
CA ALA A 157 14.95 12.70 18.00
C ALA A 157 15.08 11.41 17.18
N TRP A 158 16.12 11.29 16.35
CA TRP A 158 16.34 10.11 15.51
C TRP A 158 16.33 8.77 16.25
N PRO A 159 16.93 8.64 17.44
CA PRO A 159 16.84 7.37 18.19
C PRO A 159 15.41 6.94 18.49
N GLU A 160 14.54 7.88 18.89
CA GLU A 160 13.13 7.61 19.19
C GLU A 160 12.37 7.21 17.93
N ILE A 161 12.65 7.89 16.79
CA ILE A 161 12.04 7.57 15.50
C ILE A 161 12.44 6.17 15.04
N PHE A 162 13.72 5.81 15.11
CA PHE A 162 14.18 4.48 14.72
C PHE A 162 13.71 3.38 15.68
N GLU A 163 13.61 3.66 16.97
CA GLU A 163 12.98 2.75 17.91
C GLU A 163 11.52 2.48 17.52
N GLY A 164 10.74 3.54 17.24
CA GLY A 164 9.36 3.42 16.80
C GLY A 164 9.21 2.66 15.47
N LEU A 165 10.08 2.91 14.49
CA LEU A 165 10.08 2.21 13.21
C LEU A 165 10.47 0.72 13.33
N SER A 166 11.33 0.37 14.29
CA SER A 166 11.83 -0.99 14.52
C SER A 166 10.85 -1.85 15.33
N HIS A 167 10.14 -1.24 16.29
CA HIS A 167 9.21 -1.92 17.19
C HIS A 167 7.74 -1.76 16.76
N GLY A 168 7.48 -0.94 15.75
CA GLY A 168 6.14 -0.74 15.24
C GLY A 168 5.58 -2.06 14.71
N HIS A 169 4.69 -2.69 15.47
CA HIS A 169 3.75 -3.68 14.94
C HIS A 169 2.75 -2.93 14.05
N ALA A 170 3.26 -2.28 12.99
CA ALA A 170 2.38 -1.91 11.91
C ALA A 170 1.71 -3.23 11.50
N GLN A 171 0.40 -3.35 11.69
CA GLN A 171 -0.37 -4.39 11.02
C GLN A 171 -0.15 -4.15 9.53
N LEU A 172 0.92 -4.73 9.03
CA LEU A 172 1.18 -4.77 7.61
C LEU A 172 -0.04 -5.47 7.03
N ARG A 173 -0.70 -4.83 6.09
CA ARG A 173 -1.80 -5.45 5.35
C ARG A 173 -1.32 -6.74 4.67
N LEU A 174 -0.04 -6.79 4.34
CA LEU A 174 0.63 -7.95 3.81
C LEU A 174 1.22 -8.78 4.95
N VAL A 175 0.77 -10.01 5.07
CA VAL A 175 1.22 -11.00 6.05
C VAL A 175 1.90 -12.15 5.33
N ALA A 176 3.04 -12.60 5.84
CA ALA A 176 3.75 -13.76 5.33
C ALA A 176 3.50 -14.97 6.22
N VAL A 177 2.88 -16.01 5.67
CA VAL A 177 2.58 -17.26 6.39
C VAL A 177 3.10 -18.46 5.61
N ARG A 178 3.23 -19.61 6.27
CA ARG A 178 3.57 -20.87 5.59
C ARG A 178 2.36 -21.78 5.49
N SER A 179 2.19 -22.35 4.30
CA SER A 179 1.18 -23.39 4.07
C SER A 179 1.61 -24.74 4.64
N GLY A 180 0.67 -25.69 4.74
CA GLY A 180 0.91 -27.05 5.25
C GLY A 180 2.01 -27.84 4.52
N ASN A 181 2.29 -27.52 3.28
CA ASN A 181 3.36 -28.12 2.48
C ASN A 181 4.65 -27.26 2.44
N GLY A 182 4.72 -26.21 3.25
CA GLY A 182 5.91 -25.38 3.44
C GLY A 182 6.07 -24.22 2.46
N ALA A 183 5.16 -24.02 1.50
CA ALA A 183 5.18 -22.86 0.61
C ALA A 183 5.02 -21.56 1.39
N LEU A 184 5.67 -20.49 0.91
CA LEU A 184 5.51 -19.15 1.46
C LEU A 184 4.27 -18.50 0.83
N ILE A 185 3.33 -18.04 1.66
CA ILE A 185 2.13 -17.32 1.24
C ILE A 185 2.29 -15.85 1.66
N LEU A 186 2.21 -14.95 0.70
CA LEU A 186 2.12 -13.51 0.89
C LEU A 186 0.64 -13.11 0.81
N ASP A 187 0.01 -12.95 1.97
CA ASP A 187 -1.39 -12.53 2.08
C ASP A 187 -1.50 -11.01 2.05
N ASP A 188 -2.09 -10.47 0.99
CA ASP A 188 -2.44 -9.05 0.85
C ASP A 188 -3.90 -8.92 0.38
N THR A 189 -4.80 -9.66 1.03
CA THR A 189 -6.20 -9.82 0.63
C THR A 189 -7.13 -8.72 1.11
N TYR A 190 -6.62 -7.72 1.85
CA TYR A 190 -7.46 -6.67 2.43
C TYR A 190 -8.14 -5.79 1.37
N ASN A 191 -7.41 -5.34 0.35
CA ASN A 191 -7.94 -4.54 -0.76
C ASN A 191 -6.97 -4.55 -1.94
N ALA A 192 -7.43 -4.07 -3.11
CA ALA A 192 -6.61 -4.00 -4.32
C ALA A 192 -6.81 -2.68 -5.08
N SER A 193 -5.69 -2.06 -5.47
CA SER A 193 -5.59 -0.98 -6.44
C SER A 193 -4.46 -1.29 -7.41
N PRO A 194 -4.40 -0.68 -8.59
CA PRO A 194 -3.31 -0.89 -9.53
C PRO A 194 -1.94 -0.69 -8.88
N GLU A 195 -1.76 0.39 -8.11
CA GLU A 195 -0.50 0.72 -7.44
C GLU A 195 -0.14 -0.33 -6.38
N SER A 196 -1.11 -0.76 -5.58
CA SER A 196 -0.88 -1.77 -4.54
C SER A 196 -0.63 -3.17 -5.11
N MET A 197 -1.28 -3.51 -6.23
CA MET A 197 -1.03 -4.76 -6.96
C MET A 197 0.39 -4.79 -7.54
N LEU A 198 0.83 -3.68 -8.15
CA LEU A 198 2.20 -3.55 -8.66
C LEU A 198 3.24 -3.65 -7.53
N ALA A 199 2.99 -3.01 -6.39
CA ALA A 199 3.87 -3.09 -5.22
C ALA A 199 3.98 -4.52 -4.70
N ALA A 200 2.87 -5.25 -4.61
CA ALA A 200 2.85 -6.65 -4.19
C ALA A 200 3.54 -7.59 -5.21
N LEU A 201 3.36 -7.36 -6.51
CA LEU A 201 4.07 -8.10 -7.55
C LEU A 201 5.57 -7.81 -7.54
N ASN A 202 5.99 -6.58 -7.26
CA ASN A 202 7.40 -6.25 -7.11
C ASN A 202 8.01 -6.97 -5.90
N LEU A 203 7.28 -7.07 -4.80
CA LEU A 203 7.71 -7.87 -3.67
C LEU A 203 7.80 -9.36 -4.03
N LEU A 204 6.80 -9.91 -4.73
CA LEU A 204 6.87 -11.30 -5.20
C LEU A 204 8.10 -11.54 -6.09
N ASP A 205 8.50 -10.54 -6.89
CA ASP A 205 9.69 -10.61 -7.73
C ASP A 205 10.99 -10.69 -6.91
N GLU A 206 11.04 -10.08 -5.74
CA GLU A 206 12.18 -10.11 -4.83
C GLU A 206 12.30 -11.44 -4.05
N MET A 207 11.24 -12.27 -4.03
CA MET A 207 11.24 -13.55 -3.31
C MET A 207 11.93 -14.66 -4.08
N ASP A 208 12.43 -15.66 -3.35
CA ASP A 208 12.99 -16.89 -3.93
C ASP A 208 11.91 -17.89 -4.34
N GLY A 209 12.33 -18.90 -5.11
CA GLY A 209 11.51 -20.03 -5.49
C GLY A 209 10.61 -19.78 -6.72
N ARG A 210 9.65 -20.71 -6.95
CA ARG A 210 8.68 -20.58 -8.03
C ARG A 210 7.58 -19.61 -7.62
N LYS A 211 7.39 -18.57 -8.39
CA LYS A 211 6.46 -17.46 -8.12
C LYS A 211 5.09 -17.74 -8.70
N ILE A 212 4.07 -17.73 -7.85
CA ILE A 212 2.67 -17.91 -8.20
C ILE A 212 1.91 -16.65 -7.78
N ALA A 213 1.15 -16.05 -8.68
CA ALA A 213 0.30 -14.91 -8.37
C ALA A 213 -1.17 -15.32 -8.44
N VAL A 214 -1.90 -15.14 -7.33
CA VAL A 214 -3.36 -15.29 -7.24
C VAL A 214 -3.94 -13.89 -7.17
N LEU A 215 -4.46 -13.40 -8.29
CA LEU A 215 -4.92 -12.03 -8.42
C LEU A 215 -6.42 -11.98 -8.65
N GLY A 216 -7.09 -11.12 -7.91
CA GLY A 216 -8.53 -10.88 -8.06
C GLY A 216 -8.85 -9.52 -8.67
N ASP A 217 -10.15 -9.26 -8.84
CA ASP A 217 -10.65 -7.98 -9.31
C ASP A 217 -10.15 -6.81 -8.47
N MET A 218 -9.93 -5.68 -9.13
CA MET A 218 -9.78 -4.37 -8.49
C MET A 218 -11.10 -3.61 -8.69
N LEU A 219 -11.81 -3.36 -7.59
CA LEU A 219 -13.11 -2.69 -7.60
C LEU A 219 -12.97 -1.17 -7.44
N GLU A 220 -14.04 -0.44 -7.74
CA GLU A 220 -14.17 1.01 -7.55
C GLU A 220 -13.22 1.88 -8.41
N LEU A 221 -12.67 1.34 -9.50
CA LEU A 221 -11.75 2.06 -10.38
C LEU A 221 -12.46 2.95 -11.42
N GLY A 222 -13.77 2.74 -11.65
CA GLY A 222 -14.54 3.51 -12.64
C GLY A 222 -13.91 3.48 -14.03
N GLN A 223 -13.68 4.65 -14.63
CA GLN A 223 -13.07 4.77 -15.95
C GLN A 223 -11.64 4.19 -16.07
N TYR A 224 -10.95 3.97 -14.97
CA TYR A 224 -9.57 3.42 -14.93
C TYR A 224 -9.55 1.89 -14.82
N GLU A 225 -10.71 1.21 -14.79
CA GLU A 225 -10.83 -0.22 -14.56
C GLU A 225 -10.00 -1.03 -15.56
N LYS A 226 -10.22 -0.80 -16.85
CA LYS A 226 -9.50 -1.52 -17.91
C LYS A 226 -7.99 -1.29 -17.84
N GLN A 227 -7.58 -0.03 -17.78
CA GLN A 227 -6.16 0.33 -17.75
C GLN A 227 -5.45 -0.24 -16.51
N GLY A 228 -6.10 -0.17 -15.35
CA GLY A 228 -5.55 -0.69 -14.10
C GLY A 228 -5.32 -2.19 -14.14
N HIS A 229 -6.29 -2.97 -14.64
CA HIS A 229 -6.15 -4.41 -14.79
C HIS A 229 -5.09 -4.79 -15.84
N GLU A 230 -5.01 -4.06 -16.95
CA GLU A 230 -4.01 -4.31 -18.00
C GLU A 230 -2.58 -4.08 -17.51
N ILE A 231 -2.30 -3.02 -16.78
CA ILE A 231 -0.96 -2.74 -16.23
C ILE A 231 -0.53 -3.85 -15.26
N VAL A 232 -1.46 -4.30 -14.40
CA VAL A 232 -1.20 -5.41 -13.46
C VAL A 232 -0.92 -6.71 -14.21
N GLY A 233 -1.69 -7.02 -15.26
CA GLY A 233 -1.48 -8.21 -16.08
C GLY A 233 -0.11 -8.22 -16.77
N MET A 234 0.31 -7.10 -17.33
CA MET A 234 1.65 -6.96 -17.92
C MET A 234 2.76 -7.21 -16.88
N ARG A 235 2.61 -6.68 -15.65
CA ARG A 235 3.60 -6.92 -14.60
C ARG A 235 3.57 -8.35 -14.10
N ALA A 236 2.40 -8.96 -13.93
CA ALA A 236 2.25 -10.35 -13.53
C ALA A 236 2.97 -11.31 -14.50
N ALA A 237 2.90 -11.06 -15.81
CA ALA A 237 3.60 -11.86 -16.82
C ALA A 237 5.13 -11.82 -16.70
N GLN A 238 5.69 -10.74 -16.19
CA GLN A 238 7.13 -10.60 -15.97
C GLN A 238 7.61 -11.36 -14.72
N VAL A 239 6.74 -11.45 -13.70
CA VAL A 239 7.11 -11.94 -12.37
C VAL A 239 6.67 -13.38 -12.14
N ALA A 240 5.42 -13.71 -12.43
CA ALA A 240 4.84 -15.00 -12.07
C ALA A 240 5.12 -16.10 -13.10
N LYS A 241 5.38 -17.32 -12.61
CA LYS A 241 5.43 -18.53 -13.44
C LYS A 241 4.06 -19.14 -13.67
N VAL A 242 3.14 -18.90 -12.74
CA VAL A 242 1.73 -19.30 -12.81
C VAL A 242 0.89 -18.13 -12.31
N LEU A 243 -0.18 -17.83 -13.04
CA LEU A 243 -1.13 -16.80 -12.74
C LEU A 243 -2.51 -17.42 -12.55
N LEU A 244 -3.05 -17.29 -11.34
CA LEU A 244 -4.42 -17.71 -11.00
C LEU A 244 -5.26 -16.45 -10.86
N ILE A 245 -6.36 -16.40 -11.58
CA ILE A 245 -7.27 -15.26 -11.63
C ILE A 245 -8.59 -15.62 -10.96
N LEU A 246 -9.07 -14.70 -10.13
CA LEU A 246 -10.38 -14.83 -9.47
C LEU A 246 -11.24 -13.60 -9.73
N GLY A 247 -12.43 -13.85 -10.24
CA GLY A 247 -13.42 -12.82 -10.51
C GLY A 247 -13.50 -12.36 -11.97
N PRO A 248 -14.64 -11.79 -12.38
CA PRO A 248 -14.94 -11.50 -13.77
C PRO A 248 -14.09 -10.36 -14.38
N ARG A 249 -13.63 -9.39 -13.56
CA ARG A 249 -12.76 -8.31 -14.02
C ARG A 249 -11.31 -8.77 -14.13
N GLY A 250 -10.92 -9.77 -13.36
CA GLY A 250 -9.60 -10.40 -13.40
C GLY A 250 -9.27 -10.96 -14.79
N HIS A 251 -10.27 -11.27 -15.62
CA HIS A 251 -10.07 -11.66 -17.02
C HIS A 251 -9.23 -10.63 -17.81
N MET A 252 -9.38 -9.33 -17.53
CA MET A 252 -8.55 -8.29 -18.16
C MET A 252 -7.07 -8.42 -17.77
N ILE A 253 -6.76 -8.90 -16.54
CA ILE A 253 -5.40 -9.22 -16.11
C ILE A 253 -4.88 -10.40 -16.92
N ALA A 254 -5.67 -11.47 -17.06
CA ALA A 254 -5.31 -12.68 -17.82
C ALA A 254 -4.99 -12.35 -19.27
N GLU A 255 -5.86 -11.62 -19.95
CA GLU A 255 -5.63 -11.19 -21.33
C GLU A 255 -4.38 -10.32 -21.49
N ALA A 256 -4.15 -9.37 -20.59
CA ALA A 256 -2.98 -8.52 -20.63
C ALA A 256 -1.69 -9.30 -20.37
N ALA A 257 -1.71 -10.27 -19.44
CA ALA A 257 -0.58 -11.16 -19.19
C ALA A 257 -0.27 -12.04 -20.43
N GLN A 258 -1.30 -12.53 -21.10
CA GLN A 258 -1.12 -13.29 -22.35
C GLN A 258 -0.54 -12.44 -23.46
N ARG A 259 -1.02 -11.21 -23.65
CA ARG A 259 -0.44 -10.24 -24.62
C ARG A 259 1.01 -9.89 -24.29
N ALA A 260 1.38 -9.89 -23.02
CA ALA A 260 2.76 -9.66 -22.54
C ALA A 260 3.67 -10.90 -22.65
N GLY A 261 3.17 -12.01 -23.23
CA GLY A 261 3.97 -13.21 -23.55
C GLY A 261 3.83 -14.39 -22.59
N MET A 262 2.96 -14.31 -21.59
CA MET A 262 2.66 -15.46 -20.72
C MET A 262 1.86 -16.52 -21.50
N LYS A 263 2.28 -17.79 -21.40
CA LYS A 263 1.62 -18.87 -22.14
C LYS A 263 0.23 -19.17 -21.56
N PRO A 264 -0.78 -19.51 -22.39
CA PRO A 264 -2.12 -19.83 -21.91
C PRO A 264 -2.13 -20.93 -20.83
N ALA A 265 -1.26 -21.92 -20.92
CA ALA A 265 -1.16 -23.00 -19.91
C ALA A 265 -0.64 -22.53 -18.54
N GLN A 266 -0.14 -21.32 -18.42
CA GLN A 266 0.32 -20.73 -17.16
C GLN A 266 -0.72 -19.82 -16.51
N ILE A 267 -1.84 -19.57 -17.19
CA ILE A 267 -2.92 -18.70 -16.74
C ILE A 267 -4.17 -19.58 -16.50
N LEU A 268 -4.71 -19.52 -15.29
CA LEU A 268 -5.93 -20.24 -14.93
C LEU A 268 -6.93 -19.26 -14.33
N GLU A 269 -8.16 -19.30 -14.79
CA GLU A 269 -9.24 -18.44 -14.32
C GLU A 269 -10.25 -19.26 -13.50
N PHE A 270 -10.67 -18.72 -12.37
CA PHE A 270 -11.56 -19.37 -11.42
C PHE A 270 -12.73 -18.45 -11.06
N GLU A 271 -13.89 -19.07 -10.82
CA GLU A 271 -15.10 -18.36 -10.41
C GLU A 271 -15.25 -18.29 -8.89
N LYS A 272 -14.57 -19.18 -8.14
CA LYS A 272 -14.74 -19.32 -6.68
C LYS A 272 -13.39 -19.51 -5.98
N PRO A 273 -13.24 -18.94 -4.77
CA PRO A 273 -12.01 -19.11 -3.98
C PRO A 273 -11.68 -20.59 -3.68
N GLU A 274 -12.70 -21.43 -3.47
CA GLU A 274 -12.52 -22.84 -3.14
C GLU A 274 -11.78 -23.61 -4.25
N LEU A 275 -12.04 -23.29 -5.52
CA LEU A 275 -11.35 -23.91 -6.65
C LEU A 275 -9.87 -23.49 -6.73
N VAL A 276 -9.56 -22.28 -6.32
CA VAL A 276 -8.16 -21.82 -6.18
C VAL A 276 -7.46 -22.59 -5.08
N VAL A 277 -8.13 -22.80 -3.93
CA VAL A 277 -7.60 -23.61 -2.81
C VAL A 277 -7.30 -25.04 -3.26
N ASP A 278 -8.23 -25.68 -3.97
CA ASP A 278 -8.06 -27.05 -4.46
C ASP A 278 -6.85 -27.16 -5.41
N TRP A 279 -6.70 -26.17 -6.30
CA TRP A 279 -5.56 -26.11 -7.21
C TRP A 279 -4.24 -25.92 -6.45
N LEU A 280 -4.20 -24.97 -5.50
CA LEU A 280 -3.02 -24.70 -4.70
C LEU A 280 -2.61 -25.91 -3.86
N ASN A 281 -3.56 -26.55 -3.16
CA ASN A 281 -3.28 -27.77 -2.38
C ASN A 281 -2.68 -28.89 -3.20
N THR A 282 -3.09 -29.01 -4.48
CA THR A 282 -2.58 -30.05 -5.39
C THR A 282 -1.21 -29.74 -5.98
N ASN A 283 -0.91 -28.44 -6.21
CA ASN A 283 0.22 -28.04 -7.04
C ASN A 283 1.35 -27.30 -6.29
N LEU A 284 1.12 -26.91 -5.01
CA LEU A 284 2.15 -26.24 -4.22
C LEU A 284 3.22 -27.20 -3.70
N THR A 285 4.44 -26.69 -3.68
CA THR A 285 5.61 -27.32 -3.05
C THR A 285 6.26 -26.34 -2.07
N SER A 286 7.15 -26.82 -1.22
CA SER A 286 7.89 -25.99 -0.28
C SER A 286 8.82 -24.95 -0.93
N ASN A 287 9.07 -25.06 -2.25
CA ASN A 287 9.88 -24.12 -3.03
C ASN A 287 9.02 -23.04 -3.72
N ASP A 288 7.75 -22.91 -3.34
CA ASP A 288 6.84 -21.93 -3.95
C ASP A 288 6.66 -20.72 -3.07
N THR A 289 6.59 -19.55 -3.71
CA THR A 289 6.09 -18.31 -3.12
C THR A 289 4.81 -17.87 -3.83
N VAL A 290 3.75 -17.69 -3.07
CA VAL A 290 2.41 -17.36 -3.57
C VAL A 290 2.00 -15.98 -3.07
N LEU A 291 1.70 -15.07 -3.97
CA LEU A 291 1.01 -13.82 -3.64
C LEU A 291 -0.49 -13.99 -3.80
N ILE A 292 -1.28 -13.63 -2.79
CA ILE A 292 -2.74 -13.63 -2.85
C ILE A 292 -3.24 -12.21 -2.63
N LYS A 293 -3.86 -11.59 -3.68
CA LYS A 293 -4.33 -10.21 -3.61
C LYS A 293 -5.52 -9.93 -4.51
N GLY A 294 -6.51 -9.22 -3.96
CA GLY A 294 -7.71 -8.76 -4.66
C GLY A 294 -8.55 -7.85 -3.78
N SER A 295 -9.59 -7.26 -4.35
CA SER A 295 -10.52 -6.42 -3.58
C SER A 295 -11.27 -7.23 -2.53
N HIS A 296 -11.53 -6.62 -1.38
CA HIS A 296 -12.18 -7.25 -0.22
C HIS A 296 -13.48 -8.00 -0.56
N GLY A 297 -14.25 -7.50 -1.52
CA GLY A 297 -15.51 -8.12 -1.95
C GLY A 297 -15.38 -9.54 -2.52
N LEU A 298 -14.19 -9.94 -2.96
CA LEU A 298 -13.91 -11.28 -3.47
C LEU A 298 -13.64 -12.32 -2.38
N ARG A 299 -13.51 -11.90 -1.13
CA ARG A 299 -13.25 -12.75 0.02
C ARG A 299 -12.07 -13.70 -0.18
N MET A 300 -10.99 -13.19 -0.77
CA MET A 300 -9.77 -13.96 -1.01
C MET A 300 -9.03 -14.33 0.29
N ASP A 301 -9.35 -13.68 1.41
CA ASP A 301 -8.98 -14.07 2.77
C ASP A 301 -9.25 -15.55 3.08
N ARG A 302 -10.30 -16.12 2.48
CA ARG A 302 -10.64 -17.56 2.61
C ARG A 302 -9.60 -18.49 1.99
N ILE A 303 -8.90 -18.03 0.95
CA ILE A 303 -7.85 -18.82 0.31
C ILE A 303 -6.67 -18.95 1.28
N THR A 304 -6.23 -17.85 1.86
CA THR A 304 -5.14 -17.86 2.85
C THR A 304 -5.51 -18.71 4.07
N ALA A 305 -6.69 -18.47 4.65
CA ALA A 305 -7.16 -19.22 5.82
C ALA A 305 -7.24 -20.73 5.59
N ALA A 306 -7.53 -21.18 4.36
CA ALA A 306 -7.59 -22.59 4.00
C ALA A 306 -6.20 -23.23 3.79
N LEU A 307 -5.17 -22.41 3.53
CA LEU A 307 -3.81 -22.88 3.29
C LEU A 307 -2.91 -22.82 4.55
N GLU A 308 -3.29 -21.99 5.52
CA GLU A 308 -2.57 -21.86 6.78
C GLU A 308 -2.62 -23.17 7.57
N VAL A 309 -1.49 -23.54 8.17
CA VAL A 309 -1.45 -24.61 9.16
C VAL A 309 -2.05 -24.05 10.45
N SER A 310 -3.18 -24.65 10.89
CA SER A 310 -3.67 -24.41 12.25
C SER A 310 -2.58 -24.84 13.22
N SER A 311 -1.89 -23.87 13.83
CA SER A 311 -0.83 -24.07 14.85
C SER A 311 -1.43 -24.55 16.14
#